data_e8be22b3bab0a62a708b7f7ef6ed8862
#
_entry.id   e8be22b3bab0a62a708b7f7ef6ed8862
#
_cell.length_a   1.000
_cell.length_b   1.000
_cell.length_c   1.000
_cell.angle_alpha   90.00
_cell.angle_beta   90.00
_cell.angle_gamma   90.00
#
_symmetry.space_group_name_H-M   'P 1'
#
loop_
_entity.id
_entity.type
_entity.pdbx_description
1 polymer ?
#
loop_
_entity_poly.entity_id
_entity_poly.type
_entity_poly.pdbx_seq_one_letter_code
_entity_poly.pdbx_strand_id
1 'polypeptide(L)'
;MLFRSLSTGIPAATVLDSLTRLQPVRGRLERAVLTRAGAPVYVDYAHTPDALAAAIAALRPHVSGKLIVVFGAGGDRDTGKRPDMGRVAAEQADVAIVTDDNPRGEDAGEIRAAILAGCGDNEIIEIPGRREAIAKAVMIAGKGDIVLIAGKGHEQGQIVGRGEDMRVLPFDDVIVASECAGEMP
;
A
#
# COMPACT_ATOMS: atom_id res chain seq x y z
N MET A 1 6.29 -14.14 17.16
CA MET A 1 5.83 -15.54 17.03
C MET A 1 6.96 -16.52 17.32
N LEU A 2 8.09 -16.47 16.65
CA LEU A 2 9.24 -17.36 16.81
C LEU A 2 9.72 -17.49 18.26
N PHE A 3 9.94 -16.38 18.93
CA PHE A 3 10.43 -16.34 20.32
C PHE A 3 9.48 -17.05 21.30
N ARG A 4 8.16 -16.87 21.11
CA ARG A 4 7.15 -17.53 21.95
C ARG A 4 7.16 -19.04 21.80
N SER A 5 7.30 -19.55 20.58
CA SER A 5 7.36 -21.00 20.31
C SER A 5 8.64 -21.63 20.88
N LEU A 6 9.79 -20.94 20.78
CA LEU A 6 11.05 -21.40 21.38
C LEU A 6 10.98 -21.43 22.91
N SER A 7 10.32 -20.44 23.54
CA SER A 7 10.15 -20.37 25.00
C SER A 7 9.22 -21.45 25.57
N THR A 8 8.40 -22.11 24.72
CA THR A 8 7.55 -23.25 25.11
C THR A 8 8.27 -24.60 25.01
N GLY A 9 9.56 -24.62 24.70
CA GLY A 9 10.37 -25.86 24.63
C GLY A 9 10.26 -26.60 23.31
N ILE A 10 9.63 -26.03 22.26
CA ILE A 10 9.59 -26.62 20.93
C ILE A 10 11.00 -26.55 20.31
N PRO A 11 11.53 -27.67 19.75
CA PRO A 11 12.83 -27.67 19.10
C PRO A 11 12.93 -26.61 18.00
N ALA A 12 14.05 -25.87 17.97
CA ALA A 12 14.28 -24.78 17.02
C ALA A 12 14.09 -25.25 15.55
N ALA A 13 14.57 -26.44 15.20
CA ALA A 13 14.40 -27.01 13.87
C ALA A 13 12.92 -27.14 13.47
N THR A 14 12.06 -27.62 14.39
CA THR A 14 10.60 -27.72 14.15
C THR A 14 9.96 -26.37 13.98
N VAL A 15 10.39 -25.35 14.76
CA VAL A 15 9.89 -23.97 14.64
C VAL A 15 10.29 -23.37 13.30
N LEU A 16 11.55 -23.54 12.89
CA LEU A 16 12.07 -23.03 11.62
C LEU A 16 11.39 -23.70 10.42
N ASP A 17 11.23 -25.03 10.44
CA ASP A 17 10.50 -25.75 9.40
C ASP A 17 9.04 -25.29 9.27
N SER A 18 8.41 -24.93 10.39
CA SER A 18 7.04 -24.40 10.37
C SER A 18 6.93 -23.05 9.67
N LEU A 19 7.99 -22.22 9.63
CA LEU A 19 7.98 -20.90 8.96
C LEU A 19 7.78 -21.04 7.45
N THR A 20 8.29 -22.12 6.84
CA THR A 20 8.15 -22.36 5.39
C THR A 20 6.71 -22.68 4.98
N ARG A 21 5.86 -23.04 5.95
CA ARG A 21 4.45 -23.39 5.75
C ARG A 21 3.49 -22.27 6.17
N LEU A 22 4.01 -21.14 6.63
CA LEU A 22 3.17 -19.98 6.98
C LEU A 22 2.49 -19.44 5.71
N GLN A 23 1.18 -19.27 5.81
CA GLN A 23 0.43 -18.57 4.78
C GLN A 23 0.54 -17.05 5.00
N PRO A 24 0.66 -16.26 3.94
CA PRO A 24 0.63 -14.81 4.05
C PRO A 24 -0.71 -14.35 4.63
N VAL A 25 -0.68 -13.28 5.41
CA VAL A 25 -1.89 -12.63 5.90
C VAL A 25 -2.38 -11.66 4.85
N ARG A 26 -3.67 -11.72 4.48
CA ARG A 26 -4.27 -10.85 3.47
C ARG A 26 -4.02 -9.37 3.80
N GLY A 27 -3.54 -8.62 2.82
CA GLY A 27 -3.27 -7.19 2.95
C GLY A 27 -2.12 -6.83 3.89
N ARG A 28 -1.18 -7.76 4.14
CA ARG A 28 0.05 -7.54 4.91
C ARG A 28 1.25 -7.96 4.09
N LEU A 29 1.83 -7.04 3.33
CA LEU A 29 2.83 -7.28 2.29
C LEU A 29 2.44 -8.50 1.43
N GLU A 30 1.16 -8.59 1.11
CA GLU A 30 0.62 -9.66 0.26
C GLU A 30 1.02 -9.41 -1.19
N ARG A 31 1.69 -10.39 -1.81
CA ARG A 31 1.98 -10.31 -3.24
C ARG A 31 0.71 -10.61 -4.02
N ALA A 32 0.11 -9.54 -4.57
CA ALA A 32 -1.14 -9.61 -5.32
C ALA A 32 -0.95 -10.25 -6.71
N VAL A 33 0.04 -9.77 -7.47
CA VAL A 33 0.22 -10.13 -8.88
C VAL A 33 1.64 -9.84 -9.34
N LEU A 34 2.04 -10.37 -10.49
CA LEU A 34 3.19 -9.90 -11.27
C LEU A 34 2.70 -9.08 -12.46
N THR A 35 3.30 -7.91 -12.71
CA THR A 35 3.03 -7.14 -13.92
C THR A 35 3.50 -7.90 -15.17
N ARG A 36 3.06 -7.50 -16.36
CA ARG A 36 3.54 -8.09 -17.64
C ARG A 36 5.06 -7.97 -17.81
N ALA A 37 5.68 -6.98 -17.19
CA ALA A 37 7.14 -6.81 -17.19
C ALA A 37 7.85 -7.66 -16.11
N GLY A 38 7.10 -8.41 -15.28
CA GLY A 38 7.60 -9.25 -14.20
C GLY A 38 7.86 -8.52 -12.88
N ALA A 39 7.40 -7.27 -12.71
CA ALA A 39 7.48 -6.55 -11.46
C ALA A 39 6.43 -7.07 -10.47
N PRO A 40 6.78 -7.47 -9.25
CA PRO A 40 5.78 -7.86 -8.24
C PRO A 40 5.04 -6.65 -7.70
N VAL A 41 3.73 -6.84 -7.49
CA VAL A 41 2.84 -5.87 -6.86
C VAL A 41 2.46 -6.39 -5.47
N TYR A 42 2.74 -5.59 -4.44
CA TYR A 42 2.40 -5.89 -3.05
C TYR A 42 1.29 -4.98 -2.55
N VAL A 43 0.40 -5.55 -1.73
CA VAL A 43 -0.66 -4.82 -1.04
C VAL A 43 -0.41 -4.86 0.46
N ASP A 44 -0.48 -3.70 1.14
CA ASP A 44 -0.27 -3.58 2.57
C ASP A 44 -1.29 -2.64 3.24
N TYR A 45 -1.56 -2.88 4.51
CA TYR A 45 -2.45 -2.06 5.34
C TYR A 45 -1.76 -0.82 5.94
N ALA A 46 -0.55 -0.51 5.55
CA ALA A 46 0.23 0.63 6.06
C ALA A 46 -0.51 1.95 5.77
N HIS A 47 -1.10 2.55 6.82
CA HIS A 47 -1.91 3.77 6.75
C HIS A 47 -1.47 4.82 7.80
N THR A 48 -0.26 4.69 8.33
CA THR A 48 0.42 5.64 9.21
C THR A 48 1.84 5.87 8.68
N PRO A 49 2.51 6.99 9.03
CA PRO A 49 3.88 7.26 8.59
C PRO A 49 4.85 6.13 8.93
N ASP A 50 4.84 5.65 10.18
CA ASP A 50 5.73 4.58 10.63
C ASP A 50 5.47 3.25 9.91
N ALA A 51 4.20 2.90 9.71
CA ALA A 51 3.84 1.68 8.99
C ALA A 51 4.24 1.76 7.51
N LEU A 52 4.06 2.93 6.88
CA LEU A 52 4.47 3.17 5.49
C LEU A 52 6.00 3.05 5.34
N ALA A 53 6.75 3.70 6.24
CA ALA A 53 8.21 3.59 6.28
C ALA A 53 8.67 2.14 6.48
N ALA A 54 8.03 1.39 7.39
CA ALA A 54 8.35 -0.01 7.64
C ALA A 54 8.07 -0.90 6.43
N ALA A 55 6.94 -0.70 5.72
CA ALA A 55 6.61 -1.46 4.51
C ALA A 55 7.60 -1.17 3.37
N ILE A 56 7.96 0.10 3.17
CA ILE A 56 8.98 0.53 2.19
C ILE A 56 10.33 -0.12 2.53
N ALA A 57 10.77 -0.01 3.79
CA ALA A 57 12.04 -0.57 4.24
C ALA A 57 12.10 -2.09 4.10
N ALA A 58 10.98 -2.80 4.33
CA ALA A 58 10.91 -4.25 4.16
C ALA A 58 11.08 -4.69 2.70
N LEU A 59 10.59 -3.90 1.74
CA LEU A 59 10.71 -4.21 0.31
C LEU A 59 12.03 -3.73 -0.31
N ARG A 60 12.64 -2.68 0.22
CA ARG A 60 13.84 -2.04 -0.34
C ARG A 60 15.00 -3.01 -0.64
N PRO A 61 15.35 -4.00 0.22
CA PRO A 61 16.42 -4.96 -0.07
C PRO A 61 16.15 -5.87 -1.28
N HIS A 62 14.90 -5.96 -1.72
CA HIS A 62 14.46 -6.83 -2.81
C HIS A 62 14.30 -6.08 -4.14
N VAL A 63 14.49 -4.77 -4.16
CA VAL A 63 14.37 -3.90 -5.34
C VAL A 63 15.71 -3.82 -6.05
N SER A 64 15.76 -4.19 -7.32
CA SER A 64 16.94 -3.96 -8.19
C SER A 64 16.75 -2.78 -9.15
N GLY A 65 15.52 -2.33 -9.34
CA GLY A 65 15.12 -1.15 -10.10
C GLY A 65 14.55 -0.06 -9.19
N LYS A 66 13.28 0.28 -9.39
CA LYS A 66 12.55 1.32 -8.64
C LYS A 66 11.53 0.72 -7.68
N LEU A 67 11.36 1.33 -6.51
CA LEU A 67 10.23 1.09 -5.62
C LEU A 67 9.16 2.16 -5.88
N ILE A 68 8.03 1.72 -6.43
CA ILE A 68 6.88 2.57 -6.76
C ILE A 68 5.85 2.40 -5.64
N VAL A 69 5.46 3.49 -5.00
CA VAL A 69 4.55 3.46 -3.85
C VAL A 69 3.26 4.21 -4.19
N VAL A 70 2.12 3.52 -4.09
CA VAL A 70 0.77 4.09 -4.23
C VAL A 70 0.13 4.15 -2.85
N PHE A 71 -0.30 5.33 -2.41
CA PHE A 71 -0.91 5.49 -1.10
C PHE A 71 -1.85 6.68 -1.03
N GLY A 72 -2.69 6.69 -0.01
CA GLY A 72 -3.57 7.80 0.34
C GLY A 72 -3.81 7.85 1.84
N ALA A 73 -4.70 8.72 2.27
CA ALA A 73 -5.12 8.82 3.66
C ALA A 73 -6.63 8.86 3.78
N GLY A 74 -7.16 8.35 4.90
CA GLY A 74 -8.58 8.40 5.19
C GLY A 74 -9.03 9.76 5.69
N GLY A 75 -10.25 10.14 5.32
CA GLY A 75 -10.98 11.27 5.90
C GLY A 75 -11.64 10.90 7.24
N ASP A 76 -12.11 11.91 7.97
CA ASP A 76 -12.69 11.79 9.32
C ASP A 76 -11.78 10.98 10.28
N ARG A 77 -10.47 11.19 10.19
CA ARG A 77 -9.42 10.54 10.97
C ARG A 77 -8.35 11.58 11.33
N ASP A 78 -7.27 11.11 11.95
CA ASP A 78 -6.09 11.92 12.26
C ASP A 78 -5.54 12.59 11.00
N THR A 79 -5.70 13.91 10.91
CA THR A 79 -5.22 14.73 9.81
C THR A 79 -3.73 15.06 9.93
N GLY A 80 -3.20 15.06 11.15
CA GLY A 80 -1.79 15.40 11.43
C GLY A 80 -0.80 14.45 10.79
N LYS A 81 -1.18 13.19 10.55
CA LYS A 81 -0.31 12.20 9.90
C LYS A 81 -0.13 12.41 8.39
N ARG A 82 -1.01 13.17 7.72
CA ARG A 82 -1.02 13.31 6.26
C ARG A 82 0.28 13.88 5.70
N PRO A 83 0.79 15.02 6.19
CA PRO A 83 2.08 15.54 5.72
C PRO A 83 3.25 14.59 6.00
N ASP A 84 3.25 13.91 7.16
CA ASP A 84 4.29 12.95 7.49
C ASP A 84 4.29 11.73 6.58
N MET A 85 3.12 11.24 6.16
CA MET A 85 3.02 10.17 5.15
C MET A 85 3.58 10.64 3.79
N GLY A 86 3.28 11.87 3.39
CA GLY A 86 3.83 12.49 2.19
C GLY A 86 5.37 12.55 2.25
N ARG A 87 5.91 13.05 3.35
CA ARG A 87 7.36 13.14 3.57
C ARG A 87 8.04 11.77 3.51
N VAL A 88 7.48 10.76 4.19
CA VAL A 88 8.03 9.39 4.18
C VAL A 88 8.09 8.83 2.76
N ALA A 89 7.01 8.96 1.99
CA ALA A 89 6.96 8.46 0.62
C ALA A 89 7.95 9.22 -0.29
N ALA A 90 8.02 10.55 -0.16
CA ALA A 90 8.92 11.41 -0.93
C ALA A 90 10.40 11.12 -0.68
N GLU A 91 10.77 10.79 0.57
CA GLU A 91 12.15 10.50 0.96
C GLU A 91 12.58 9.07 0.65
N GLN A 92 11.65 8.10 0.66
CA GLN A 92 12.01 6.67 0.69
C GLN A 92 11.57 5.87 -0.54
N ALA A 93 10.62 6.36 -1.34
CA ALA A 93 10.24 5.75 -2.61
C ALA A 93 11.04 6.35 -3.78
N ASP A 94 11.22 5.59 -4.85
CA ASP A 94 11.80 6.12 -6.11
C ASP A 94 10.72 6.79 -6.96
N VAL A 95 9.48 6.34 -6.82
CA VAL A 95 8.27 6.96 -7.39
C VAL A 95 7.16 6.89 -6.36
N ALA A 96 6.59 8.02 -5.97
CA ALA A 96 5.44 8.07 -5.10
C ALA A 96 4.21 8.60 -5.85
N ILE A 97 3.08 7.91 -5.66
CA ILE A 97 1.79 8.24 -6.25
C ILE A 97 0.79 8.44 -5.11
N VAL A 98 0.32 9.68 -4.95
CA VAL A 98 -0.72 10.05 -3.98
C VAL A 98 -2.08 9.90 -4.63
N THR A 99 -3.00 9.22 -3.96
CA THR A 99 -4.34 8.93 -4.45
C THR A 99 -5.39 8.93 -3.32
N ASP A 100 -6.64 8.64 -3.67
CA ASP A 100 -7.72 8.52 -2.71
C ASP A 100 -7.62 7.21 -1.92
N ASP A 101 -8.06 7.26 -0.66
CA ASP A 101 -8.31 6.10 0.19
C ASP A 101 -9.81 6.04 0.54
N ASN A 102 -10.19 6.25 1.77
CA ASN A 102 -11.57 6.37 2.25
C ASN A 102 -11.86 7.84 2.60
N PRO A 103 -12.29 8.70 1.68
CA PRO A 103 -12.48 10.13 1.97
C PRO A 103 -13.57 10.39 3.01
N ARG A 104 -14.53 9.47 3.16
CA ARG A 104 -15.67 9.63 4.08
C ARG A 104 -16.39 10.96 3.84
N GLY A 105 -16.52 11.81 4.86
CA GLY A 105 -17.17 13.10 4.79
C GLY A 105 -16.27 14.28 4.40
N GLU A 106 -14.99 14.02 4.10
CA GLU A 106 -14.06 15.07 3.67
C GLU A 106 -13.91 15.10 2.14
N ASP A 107 -13.50 16.25 1.60
CA ASP A 107 -13.11 16.36 0.20
C ASP A 107 -11.81 15.60 -0.06
N ALA A 108 -11.83 14.68 -1.03
CA ALA A 108 -10.69 13.85 -1.34
C ALA A 108 -9.48 14.66 -1.87
N GLY A 109 -9.74 15.77 -2.58
CA GLY A 109 -8.70 16.70 -3.04
C GLY A 109 -7.99 17.39 -1.90
N GLU A 110 -8.73 17.82 -0.86
CA GLU A 110 -8.15 18.42 0.34
C GLU A 110 -7.27 17.43 1.10
N ILE A 111 -7.70 16.16 1.17
CA ILE A 111 -6.90 15.10 1.78
C ILE A 111 -5.58 14.91 1.02
N ARG A 112 -5.62 14.80 -0.32
CA ARG A 112 -4.42 14.67 -1.14
C ARG A 112 -3.52 15.89 -1.03
N ALA A 113 -4.08 17.09 -1.06
CA ALA A 113 -3.32 18.34 -0.87
C ALA A 113 -2.58 18.37 0.48
N ALA A 114 -3.23 17.90 1.57
CA ALA A 114 -2.59 17.80 2.88
C ALA A 114 -1.43 16.78 2.91
N ILE A 115 -1.49 15.70 2.14
CA ILE A 115 -0.38 14.76 1.97
C ILE A 115 0.77 15.43 1.19
N LEU A 116 0.44 16.07 0.07
CA LEU A 116 1.40 16.73 -0.81
C LEU A 116 2.15 17.86 -0.11
N ALA A 117 1.53 18.56 0.83
CA ALA A 117 2.18 19.60 1.63
C ALA A 117 3.39 19.09 2.44
N GLY A 118 3.48 17.79 2.69
CA GLY A 118 4.62 17.17 3.37
C GLY A 118 5.75 16.70 2.46
N CYS A 119 5.56 16.75 1.13
CA CYS A 119 6.51 16.15 0.18
C CYS A 119 7.72 17.06 -0.14
N GLY A 120 7.70 18.32 0.29
CA GLY A 120 8.75 19.29 -0.04
C GLY A 120 8.84 19.53 -1.54
N ASP A 121 10.05 19.64 -2.05
CA ASP A 121 10.32 19.87 -3.49
C ASP A 121 10.42 18.57 -4.31
N ASN A 122 10.13 17.41 -3.70
CA ASN A 122 10.18 16.13 -4.40
C ASN A 122 9.03 16.01 -5.40
N GLU A 123 9.31 15.45 -6.57
CA GLU A 123 8.31 15.19 -7.59
C GLU A 123 7.42 14.02 -7.20
N ILE A 124 6.17 14.31 -6.90
CA ILE A 124 5.14 13.33 -6.54
C ILE A 124 4.04 13.34 -7.58
N ILE A 125 3.59 12.17 -7.97
CA ILE A 125 2.48 12.03 -8.92
C ILE A 125 1.18 12.06 -8.13
N GLU A 126 0.30 13.03 -8.39
CA GLU A 126 -1.06 13.03 -7.87
C GLU A 126 -2.01 12.43 -8.90
N ILE A 127 -2.77 11.41 -8.51
CA ILE A 127 -3.81 10.81 -9.34
C ILE A 127 -5.07 10.65 -8.49
N PRO A 128 -6.10 11.47 -8.72
CA PRO A 128 -7.43 11.21 -8.17
C PRO A 128 -7.96 9.87 -8.71
N GLY A 129 -8.64 9.13 -7.84
CA GLY A 129 -9.12 7.80 -8.22
C GLY A 129 -8.05 6.71 -8.03
N ARG A 130 -8.33 5.83 -7.05
CA ARG A 130 -7.36 4.80 -6.63
C ARG A 130 -7.08 3.76 -7.71
N ARG A 131 -8.10 3.40 -8.52
CA ARG A 131 -7.93 2.46 -9.65
C ARG A 131 -6.95 3.01 -10.69
N GLU A 132 -7.08 4.26 -11.04
CA GLU A 132 -6.25 4.98 -12.00
C GLU A 132 -4.80 5.08 -11.50
N ALA A 133 -4.62 5.32 -10.20
CA ALA A 133 -3.31 5.35 -9.58
C ALA A 133 -2.63 3.97 -9.59
N ILE A 134 -3.36 2.91 -9.27
CA ILE A 134 -2.87 1.52 -9.35
C ILE A 134 -2.53 1.16 -10.79
N ALA A 135 -3.40 1.48 -11.75
CA ALA A 135 -3.17 1.24 -13.17
C ALA A 135 -1.90 1.96 -13.65
N LYS A 136 -1.69 3.21 -13.24
CA LYS A 136 -0.47 3.97 -13.57
C LYS A 136 0.77 3.30 -13.00
N ALA A 137 0.76 2.88 -11.74
CA ALA A 137 1.87 2.21 -11.10
C ALA A 137 2.24 0.89 -11.80
N VAL A 138 1.23 0.05 -12.08
CA VAL A 138 1.41 -1.23 -12.80
C VAL A 138 1.94 -1.00 -14.22
N MET A 139 1.45 0.04 -14.91
CA MET A 139 1.88 0.37 -16.28
C MET A 139 3.34 0.81 -16.37
N ILE A 140 3.82 1.60 -15.39
CA ILE A 140 5.20 2.14 -15.42
C ILE A 140 6.22 1.19 -14.82
N ALA A 141 5.80 0.16 -14.08
CA ALA A 141 6.69 -0.79 -13.43
C ALA A 141 7.37 -1.68 -14.45
N GLY A 142 8.69 -1.62 -14.50
CA GLY A 142 9.55 -2.43 -15.34
C GLY A 142 10.16 -3.63 -14.61
N LYS A 143 11.01 -4.35 -15.32
CA LYS A 143 11.76 -5.49 -14.75
C LYS A 143 12.70 -5.00 -13.64
N GLY A 144 12.61 -5.64 -12.48
CA GLY A 144 13.40 -5.29 -11.29
C GLY A 144 12.76 -4.24 -10.39
N ASP A 145 11.65 -3.61 -10.83
CA ASP A 145 10.85 -2.73 -9.99
C ASP A 145 9.95 -3.52 -9.05
N ILE A 146 9.51 -2.86 -7.99
CA ILE A 146 8.46 -3.36 -7.08
C ILE A 146 7.40 -2.27 -6.94
N VAL A 147 6.12 -2.66 -6.98
CA VAL A 147 4.99 -1.78 -6.66
C VAL A 147 4.47 -2.12 -5.27
N LEU A 148 4.33 -1.11 -4.41
CA LEU A 148 3.65 -1.19 -3.12
C LEU A 148 2.36 -0.36 -3.18
N ILE A 149 1.21 -1.00 -2.96
CA ILE A 149 -0.08 -0.36 -2.79
C ILE A 149 -0.39 -0.38 -1.28
N ALA A 150 -0.39 0.80 -0.65
CA ALA A 150 -0.51 0.96 0.79
C ALA A 150 -1.82 1.65 1.20
N GLY A 151 -2.32 1.31 2.39
CA GLY A 151 -3.47 1.94 3.04
C GLY A 151 -4.61 0.97 3.36
N LYS A 152 -5.21 0.36 2.34
CA LYS A 152 -6.41 -0.49 2.49
C LYS A 152 -6.11 -1.92 2.94
N GLY A 153 -5.02 -2.51 2.47
CA GLY A 153 -4.68 -3.89 2.81
C GLY A 153 -5.81 -4.86 2.45
N HIS A 154 -6.47 -5.40 3.46
CA HIS A 154 -7.57 -6.37 3.31
C HIS A 154 -8.96 -5.75 3.15
N GLU A 155 -9.10 -4.43 3.14
CA GLU A 155 -10.38 -3.76 2.98
C GLU A 155 -10.95 -4.01 1.57
N GLN A 156 -12.26 -4.31 1.50
CA GLN A 156 -12.97 -4.61 0.25
C GLN A 156 -13.94 -3.51 -0.15
N GLY A 157 -13.69 -2.29 0.29
CA GLY A 157 -14.54 -1.15 -0.02
C GLY A 157 -13.85 0.18 0.11
N GLN A 158 -14.44 1.18 -0.53
CA GLN A 158 -14.09 2.59 -0.37
C GLN A 158 -15.27 3.33 0.24
N ILE A 159 -15.03 3.97 1.39
CA ILE A 159 -16.08 4.67 2.14
C ILE A 159 -16.11 6.11 1.67
N VAL A 160 -17.26 6.54 1.17
CA VAL A 160 -17.55 7.90 0.71
C VAL A 160 -18.81 8.43 1.40
N GLY A 161 -18.88 9.74 1.63
CA GLY A 161 -20.01 10.38 2.29
C GLY A 161 -20.01 10.23 3.80
N ARG A 162 -20.99 10.85 4.47
CA ARG A 162 -21.13 10.92 5.92
C ARG A 162 -22.58 10.76 6.34
N GLY A 163 -22.83 10.20 7.53
CA GLY A 163 -24.18 10.01 8.07
C GLY A 163 -25.07 9.19 7.13
N GLU A 164 -26.23 9.73 6.76
CA GLU A 164 -27.19 9.06 5.88
C GLU A 164 -26.69 8.93 4.42
N ASP A 165 -25.77 9.78 4.00
CA ASP A 165 -25.16 9.73 2.65
C ASP A 165 -23.93 8.81 2.58
N MET A 166 -23.56 8.15 3.67
CA MET A 166 -22.42 7.26 3.69
C MET A 166 -22.69 6.04 2.80
N ARG A 167 -21.75 5.78 1.90
CA ARG A 167 -21.78 4.62 0.99
C ARG A 167 -20.44 3.88 1.04
N VAL A 168 -20.51 2.57 0.88
CA VAL A 168 -19.35 1.72 0.69
C VAL A 168 -19.35 1.24 -0.76
N LEU A 169 -18.44 1.78 -1.55
CA LEU A 169 -18.26 1.36 -2.93
C LEU A 169 -17.36 0.11 -2.94
N PRO A 170 -17.71 -0.95 -3.67
CA PRO A 170 -16.84 -2.13 -3.78
C PRO A 170 -15.46 -1.75 -4.33
N PHE A 171 -14.41 -2.09 -3.59
CA PHE A 171 -13.03 -1.81 -4.00
C PHE A 171 -12.06 -2.73 -3.23
N ASP A 172 -11.20 -3.42 -3.95
CA ASP A 172 -10.20 -4.33 -3.40
C ASP A 172 -8.89 -4.12 -4.16
N ASP A 173 -7.83 -3.69 -3.44
CA ASP A 173 -6.53 -3.39 -4.05
C ASP A 173 -5.92 -4.59 -4.79
N VAL A 174 -6.11 -5.81 -4.27
CA VAL A 174 -5.56 -7.04 -4.87
C VAL A 174 -6.27 -7.33 -6.20
N ILE A 175 -7.60 -7.24 -6.21
CA ILE A 175 -8.41 -7.46 -7.43
C ILE A 175 -8.06 -6.42 -8.48
N VAL A 176 -8.04 -5.14 -8.10
CA VAL A 176 -7.73 -4.03 -9.01
C VAL A 176 -6.32 -4.17 -9.58
N ALA A 177 -5.32 -4.53 -8.76
CA ALA A 177 -3.96 -4.76 -9.23
C ALA A 177 -3.88 -5.89 -10.25
N SER A 178 -4.59 -7.02 -10.01
CA SER A 178 -4.64 -8.17 -10.92
C SER A 178 -5.31 -7.80 -12.26
N GLU A 179 -6.43 -7.10 -12.22
CA GLU A 179 -7.11 -6.60 -13.43
C GLU A 179 -6.21 -5.65 -14.24
N CYS A 180 -5.51 -4.72 -13.57
CA CYS A 180 -4.60 -3.77 -14.22
C CYS A 180 -3.38 -4.48 -14.83
N ALA A 181 -2.90 -5.58 -14.25
CA ALA A 181 -1.83 -6.40 -14.80
C ALA A 181 -2.27 -7.26 -16.00
N GLY A 182 -3.59 -7.37 -16.23
CA GLY A 182 -4.18 -8.19 -17.29
C GLY A 182 -4.39 -9.65 -16.93
N GLU A 183 -4.36 -9.97 -15.63
CA GLU A 183 -4.83 -11.23 -15.09
C GLU A 183 -6.33 -11.05 -14.76
N MET A 184 -7.19 -11.89 -15.38
CA MET A 184 -8.60 -11.97 -14.95
C MET A 184 -8.66 -12.79 -13.66
N PRO A 185 -9.46 -12.37 -12.67
CA PRO A 185 -9.67 -13.11 -11.44
C PRO A 185 -10.37 -14.45 -11.67
#